data_7c6be5976447ad8e0109701eace07cf6
#
_entry.id   7c6be5976447ad8e0109701eace07cf6
#
_cell.length_a   1.000
_cell.length_b   1.000
_cell.length_c   1.000
_cell.angle_alpha   90.00
_cell.angle_beta   90.00
_cell.angle_gamma   90.00
#
_symmetry.space_group_name_H-M   'P 1'
#
loop_
_entity.id
_entity.type
_entity.pdbx_description
1 polymer ?
#
loop_
_entity_poly.entity_id
_entity_poly.type
_entity_poly.pdbx_seq_one_letter_code
_entity_poly.pdbx_strand_id
1 'polypeptide(L)'
;MLRRTVNEFLAIGLCAFASLASAQNEIAVGYQLPLTGDNSQYGTLFKNSADMALEQFNASGKLPGTKVVIKYEDSKSDAKEGVNIARKFSDDAHILGVIGDFNSTVSMAAGQIYAEQHVPQLSQSASHPDFLKISDWQFRNITTMAVESPFIAKWMAQNNLKRYAVIGIQNDWGQSSVKNFSEEAATLGNEVVDTEFFNPGNRDFRSILTKVARSKPDAIVLFMFYEEAASFLQQRTQMNVQTVVYGGSPLYEPKLLQLAGPAANGLMMPSTFVAQSADASVRAYVEGYRQRYGSEPSMFAAQAYDATNIMLDAIVAAGPEPTRAKVRDALAATHDYPGVTGATTFDPVTREVTKQ
;
A
#
# COMPACT_ATOMS: atom_id res chain seq x y z
N MET A 1 -64.04 0.64 71.51
CA MET A 1 -64.21 1.25 70.20
C MET A 1 -63.07 0.84 69.34
N LEU A 2 -63.35 -0.03 68.41
CA LEU A 2 -62.38 -0.63 67.43
C LEU A 2 -62.11 0.34 66.31
N ARG A 3 -60.87 0.54 65.99
CA ARG A 3 -60.47 0.99 64.61
C ARG A 3 -59.45 0.04 64.05
N ARG A 4 -59.89 -0.68 63.03
CA ARG A 4 -59.04 -1.51 62.10
C ARG A 4 -58.29 -0.57 61.22
N THR A 5 -56.98 -0.74 61.15
CA THR A 5 -56.10 -0.20 60.09
C THR A 5 -55.76 -1.33 59.08
N VAL A 6 -56.18 -1.11 57.86
CA VAL A 6 -55.87 -1.99 56.71
C VAL A 6 -54.53 -1.56 56.20
N ASN A 7 -53.56 -2.49 56.20
CA ASN A 7 -52.29 -2.32 55.54
C ASN A 7 -52.39 -2.80 54.07
N GLU A 8 -52.34 -1.86 53.16
CA GLU A 8 -52.18 -2.14 51.74
C GLU A 8 -50.67 -2.34 51.47
N PHE A 9 -50.31 -3.56 51.12
CA PHE A 9 -48.97 -3.86 50.56
C PHE A 9 -48.95 -3.47 49.11
N LEU A 10 -48.26 -2.35 48.80
CA LEU A 10 -47.95 -1.93 47.45
C LEU A 10 -46.74 -2.75 46.95
N ALA A 11 -46.96 -3.78 46.15
CA ALA A 11 -45.91 -4.54 45.48
C ALA A 11 -45.35 -3.71 44.30
N ILE A 12 -44.22 -3.02 44.51
CA ILE A 12 -43.47 -2.38 43.44
C ILE A 12 -42.70 -3.47 42.69
N GLY A 13 -43.25 -3.89 41.58
CA GLY A 13 -42.55 -4.75 40.61
C GLY A 13 -41.40 -3.99 39.97
N LEU A 14 -40.17 -4.21 40.45
CA LEU A 14 -38.95 -3.71 39.81
C LEU A 14 -38.68 -4.57 38.57
N CYS A 15 -39.18 -4.13 37.39
CA CYS A 15 -38.76 -4.69 36.11
C CYS A 15 -37.28 -4.31 35.89
N ALA A 16 -36.39 -5.15 36.31
CA ALA A 16 -34.99 -5.13 35.88
C ALA A 16 -34.92 -5.41 34.38
N PHE A 17 -34.91 -4.37 33.56
CA PHE A 17 -34.44 -4.47 32.21
C PHE A 17 -32.95 -4.82 32.29
N ALA A 18 -32.64 -6.12 32.32
CA ALA A 18 -31.31 -6.61 31.98
C ALA A 18 -31.08 -6.24 30.53
N SER A 19 -30.42 -5.13 30.26
CA SER A 19 -29.81 -4.86 28.98
C SER A 19 -28.83 -6.00 28.75
N LEU A 20 -29.25 -7.00 27.98
CA LEU A 20 -28.34 -7.95 27.36
C LEU A 20 -27.45 -7.08 26.47
N ALA A 21 -26.33 -6.63 27.01
CA ALA A 21 -25.20 -6.19 26.19
C ALA A 21 -24.83 -7.42 25.36
N SER A 22 -25.41 -7.54 24.17
CA SER A 22 -24.97 -8.50 23.18
C SER A 22 -23.49 -8.23 23.01
N ALA A 23 -22.64 -9.15 23.42
CA ALA A 23 -21.22 -9.07 23.13
C ALA A 23 -21.12 -8.95 21.62
N GLN A 24 -20.80 -7.77 21.15
CA GLN A 24 -20.65 -7.52 19.72
C GLN A 24 -19.49 -8.39 19.24
N ASN A 25 -19.76 -9.29 18.31
CA ASN A 25 -18.68 -10.10 17.72
C ASN A 25 -17.63 -9.16 17.13
N GLU A 26 -16.36 -9.40 17.43
CA GLU A 26 -15.27 -8.62 16.88
C GLU A 26 -14.48 -9.48 15.88
N ILE A 27 -14.29 -8.93 14.69
CA ILE A 27 -13.43 -9.47 13.63
C ILE A 27 -12.27 -8.48 13.46
N ALA A 28 -11.07 -8.99 13.28
CA ALA A 28 -9.90 -8.16 13.06
C ALA A 28 -9.29 -8.39 11.67
N VAL A 29 -8.78 -7.29 11.10
CA VAL A 29 -7.83 -7.29 9.99
C VAL A 29 -6.48 -6.87 10.55
N GLY A 30 -5.43 -7.62 10.28
CA GLY A 30 -4.07 -7.20 10.58
C GLY A 30 -3.61 -6.16 9.55
N TYR A 31 -2.89 -5.15 9.96
CA TYR A 31 -2.24 -4.22 9.03
C TYR A 31 -0.78 -4.06 9.41
N GLN A 32 0.11 -4.64 8.60
CA GLN A 32 1.54 -4.56 8.74
C GLN A 32 2.06 -3.42 7.86
N LEU A 33 2.74 -2.44 8.44
CA LEU A 33 3.17 -1.24 7.73
C LEU A 33 4.31 -0.53 8.48
N PRO A 34 5.16 0.28 7.81
CA PRO A 34 6.20 1.05 8.48
C PRO A 34 5.60 2.31 9.12
N LEU A 35 5.41 2.31 10.44
CA LEU A 35 4.92 3.49 11.19
C LEU A 35 6.08 4.36 11.69
N THR A 36 7.30 3.81 11.76
CA THR A 36 8.52 4.54 12.14
C THR A 36 9.64 4.31 11.12
N GLY A 37 10.71 5.09 11.21
CA GLY A 37 11.84 5.06 10.27
C GLY A 37 11.60 5.81 8.97
N ASP A 38 12.52 5.66 8.02
CA ASP A 38 12.59 6.43 6.76
C ASP A 38 11.33 6.31 5.89
N ASN A 39 10.63 5.19 5.95
CA ASN A 39 9.41 4.94 5.17
C ASN A 39 8.11 5.25 5.94
N SER A 40 8.19 5.89 7.11
CA SER A 40 7.03 6.15 7.99
C SER A 40 5.95 7.02 7.35
N GLN A 41 6.31 7.87 6.39
CA GLN A 41 5.35 8.66 5.63
C GLN A 41 4.36 7.76 4.86
N TYR A 42 4.87 6.71 4.20
CA TYR A 42 3.99 5.74 3.51
C TYR A 42 3.07 5.01 4.51
N GLY A 43 3.63 4.59 5.65
CA GLY A 43 2.84 3.97 6.73
C GLY A 43 1.72 4.89 7.24
N THR A 44 2.00 6.19 7.40
CA THR A 44 1.00 7.18 7.79
C THR A 44 -0.10 7.31 6.74
N LEU A 45 0.25 7.35 5.45
CA LEU A 45 -0.73 7.41 4.35
C LEU A 45 -1.64 6.18 4.32
N PHE A 46 -1.05 4.99 4.51
CA PHE A 46 -1.81 3.74 4.57
C PHE A 46 -2.77 3.72 5.74
N LYS A 47 -2.27 4.06 6.93
CA LYS A 47 -3.10 4.09 8.14
C LYS A 47 -4.27 5.07 8.00
N ASN A 48 -4.02 6.27 7.51
CA ASN A 48 -5.04 7.28 7.31
C ASN A 48 -6.16 6.78 6.39
N SER A 49 -5.81 6.20 5.26
CA SER A 49 -6.78 5.68 4.30
C SER A 49 -7.52 4.45 4.82
N ALA A 50 -6.83 3.57 5.54
CA ALA A 50 -7.44 2.39 6.15
C ALA A 50 -8.42 2.77 7.27
N ASP A 51 -8.07 3.75 8.11
CA ASP A 51 -8.97 4.28 9.15
C ASP A 51 -10.25 4.89 8.54
N MET A 52 -10.10 5.63 7.43
CA MET A 52 -11.24 6.22 6.73
C MET A 52 -12.14 5.13 6.11
N ALA A 53 -11.56 4.14 5.46
CA ALA A 53 -12.30 3.02 4.88
C ALA A 53 -13.03 2.20 5.96
N LEU A 54 -12.35 1.89 7.06
CA LEU A 54 -12.93 1.14 8.19
C LEU A 54 -14.10 1.88 8.83
N GLU A 55 -13.97 3.18 9.05
CA GLU A 55 -15.05 4.00 9.62
C GLU A 55 -16.28 3.99 8.70
N GLN A 56 -16.09 4.23 7.40
CA GLN A 56 -17.16 4.17 6.40
C GLN A 56 -17.81 2.78 6.36
N PHE A 57 -17.01 1.73 6.40
CA PHE A 57 -17.49 0.35 6.42
C PHE A 57 -18.33 0.06 7.66
N ASN A 58 -17.84 0.37 8.86
CA ASN A 58 -18.59 0.14 10.10
C ASN A 58 -19.89 0.97 10.16
N ALA A 59 -19.89 2.17 9.59
CA ALA A 59 -21.09 3.01 9.48
C ALA A 59 -22.11 2.48 8.45
N SER A 60 -21.68 1.69 7.47
CA SER A 60 -22.55 1.16 6.40
C SER A 60 -23.53 0.10 6.84
N GLY A 61 -23.30 -0.57 7.98
CA GLY A 61 -24.11 -1.67 8.49
C GLY A 61 -24.00 -2.96 7.68
N LYS A 62 -23.01 -3.13 6.81
CA LYS A 62 -22.79 -4.35 6.00
C LYS A 62 -22.62 -5.63 6.83
N LEU A 63 -22.15 -5.53 8.08
CA LEU A 63 -22.01 -6.65 9.04
C LEU A 63 -22.81 -6.33 10.33
N PRO A 64 -24.14 -6.55 10.35
CA PRO A 64 -24.96 -6.26 11.51
C PRO A 64 -24.51 -7.08 12.74
N GLY A 65 -24.38 -6.43 13.90
CA GLY A 65 -23.98 -7.09 15.15
C GLY A 65 -22.49 -7.48 15.24
N THR A 66 -21.70 -7.17 14.22
CA THR A 66 -20.25 -7.44 14.20
C THR A 66 -19.49 -6.14 14.03
N LYS A 67 -18.48 -5.91 14.86
CA LYS A 67 -17.53 -4.80 14.73
C LYS A 67 -16.26 -5.30 14.06
N VAL A 68 -15.85 -4.63 12.98
CA VAL A 68 -14.54 -4.87 12.40
C VAL A 68 -13.55 -3.87 12.97
N VAL A 69 -12.35 -4.35 13.30
CA VAL A 69 -11.21 -3.53 13.77
C VAL A 69 -9.98 -3.80 12.93
N ILE A 70 -9.08 -2.82 12.83
CA ILE A 70 -7.76 -3.01 12.22
C ILE A 70 -6.71 -2.99 13.33
N LYS A 71 -5.88 -4.03 13.38
CA LYS A 71 -4.74 -4.14 14.30
C LYS A 71 -3.47 -3.74 13.53
N TYR A 72 -2.91 -2.59 13.87
CA TYR A 72 -1.71 -2.04 13.23
C TYR A 72 -0.46 -2.53 13.95
N GLU A 73 0.57 -2.94 13.18
CA GLU A 73 1.89 -3.30 13.68
C GLU A 73 2.99 -2.64 12.84
N ASP A 74 3.96 -2.06 13.51
CA ASP A 74 5.07 -1.33 12.90
C ASP A 74 6.17 -2.27 12.42
N SER A 75 6.30 -2.44 11.12
CA SER A 75 7.36 -3.25 10.51
C SER A 75 8.71 -2.53 10.41
N LYS A 76 8.74 -1.21 10.56
CA LYS A 76 9.94 -0.37 10.38
C LYS A 76 10.62 -0.57 9.02
N SER A 77 9.94 -1.14 8.04
CA SER A 77 10.51 -1.64 6.77
C SER A 77 11.61 -2.70 6.97
N ASP A 78 11.62 -3.41 8.09
CA ASP A 78 12.57 -4.46 8.42
C ASP A 78 11.96 -5.85 8.23
N ALA A 79 12.64 -6.72 7.47
CA ALA A 79 12.11 -8.05 7.13
C ALA A 79 11.97 -8.97 8.37
N LYS A 80 12.84 -8.85 9.36
CA LYS A 80 12.78 -9.64 10.59
C LYS A 80 11.59 -9.20 11.45
N GLU A 81 11.35 -7.90 11.58
CA GLU A 81 10.15 -7.38 12.24
C GLU A 81 8.89 -7.82 11.48
N GLY A 82 8.91 -7.78 10.14
CA GLY A 82 7.82 -8.27 9.32
C GLY A 82 7.46 -9.74 9.60
N VAL A 83 8.46 -10.61 9.75
CA VAL A 83 8.27 -12.02 10.11
C VAL A 83 7.71 -12.17 11.53
N ASN A 84 8.18 -11.37 12.51
CA ASN A 84 7.67 -11.38 13.87
C ASN A 84 6.19 -10.99 13.93
N ILE A 85 5.82 -9.94 13.20
CA ILE A 85 4.43 -9.48 13.06
C ILE A 85 3.58 -10.57 12.40
N ALA A 86 4.09 -11.22 11.36
CA ALA A 86 3.35 -12.27 10.66
C ALA A 86 3.02 -13.45 11.59
N ARG A 87 3.95 -13.87 12.44
CA ARG A 87 3.68 -14.88 13.48
C ARG A 87 2.61 -14.40 14.47
N LYS A 88 2.77 -13.17 15.00
CA LYS A 88 1.81 -12.58 15.93
C LYS A 88 0.39 -12.53 15.36
N PHE A 89 0.24 -12.09 14.12
CA PHE A 89 -1.06 -12.02 13.46
C PHE A 89 -1.62 -13.41 13.13
N SER A 90 -0.76 -14.37 12.80
CA SER A 90 -1.18 -15.73 12.52
C SER A 90 -1.70 -16.46 13.77
N ASP A 91 -1.14 -16.17 14.93
CA ASP A 91 -1.54 -16.75 16.23
C ASP A 91 -2.87 -16.16 16.74
N ASP A 92 -3.32 -15.01 16.22
CA ASP A 92 -4.59 -14.39 16.61
C ASP A 92 -5.73 -14.90 15.72
N ALA A 93 -6.57 -15.76 16.26
CA ALA A 93 -7.71 -16.34 15.53
C ALA A 93 -8.78 -15.31 15.10
N HIS A 94 -8.81 -14.11 15.68
CA HIS A 94 -9.73 -13.05 15.27
C HIS A 94 -9.27 -12.37 13.98
N ILE A 95 -7.99 -12.48 13.60
CA ILE A 95 -7.46 -11.93 12.36
C ILE A 95 -7.80 -12.87 11.20
N LEU A 96 -8.68 -12.41 10.33
CA LEU A 96 -9.17 -13.16 9.17
C LEU A 96 -8.37 -12.89 7.89
N GLY A 97 -7.62 -11.81 7.85
CA GLY A 97 -6.74 -11.44 6.75
C GLY A 97 -5.81 -10.31 7.14
N VAL A 98 -4.75 -10.13 6.37
CA VAL A 98 -3.72 -9.12 6.63
C VAL A 98 -3.53 -8.24 5.40
N ILE A 99 -3.40 -6.93 5.62
CA ILE A 99 -2.99 -5.96 4.61
C ILE A 99 -1.53 -5.57 4.87
N GLY A 100 -0.75 -5.44 3.80
CA GLY A 100 0.66 -4.99 3.91
C GLY A 100 1.66 -6.02 3.37
N ASP A 101 2.92 -5.74 3.45
CA ASP A 101 3.66 -4.56 3.94
C ASP A 101 3.82 -3.51 2.82
N PHE A 102 4.46 -2.36 3.13
CA PHE A 102 4.89 -1.39 2.12
C PHE A 102 5.99 -1.97 1.24
N ASN A 103 7.04 -2.47 1.86
CA ASN A 103 8.24 -2.93 1.18
C ASN A 103 8.08 -4.37 0.67
N SER A 104 8.43 -4.62 -0.60
CA SER A 104 8.31 -5.96 -1.20
C SER A 104 9.15 -7.01 -0.47
N THR A 105 10.37 -6.68 -0.03
CA THR A 105 11.23 -7.58 0.76
C THR A 105 10.54 -8.00 2.05
N VAL A 106 9.95 -7.04 2.78
CA VAL A 106 9.20 -7.31 4.03
C VAL A 106 7.94 -8.11 3.75
N SER A 107 7.17 -7.72 2.72
CA SER A 107 5.94 -8.42 2.30
C SER A 107 6.22 -9.88 1.95
N MET A 108 7.31 -10.15 1.20
CA MET A 108 7.69 -11.51 0.80
C MET A 108 8.17 -12.34 1.99
N ALA A 109 8.97 -11.77 2.89
CA ALA A 109 9.43 -12.47 4.09
C ALA A 109 8.27 -12.83 5.03
N ALA A 110 7.36 -11.89 5.29
CA ALA A 110 6.13 -12.12 6.07
C ALA A 110 5.19 -13.10 5.35
N GLY A 111 5.10 -13.00 4.02
CA GLY A 111 4.27 -13.83 3.16
C GLY A 111 4.54 -15.33 3.28
N GLN A 112 5.80 -15.74 3.53
CA GLN A 112 6.12 -17.14 3.80
C GLN A 112 5.39 -17.65 5.04
N ILE A 113 5.37 -16.86 6.11
CA ILE A 113 4.67 -17.21 7.35
C ILE A 113 3.16 -17.22 7.14
N TYR A 114 2.61 -16.19 6.48
CA TYR A 114 1.17 -16.15 6.18
C TYR A 114 0.72 -17.34 5.31
N ALA A 115 1.55 -17.75 4.34
CA ALA A 115 1.28 -18.93 3.52
C ALA A 115 1.23 -20.21 4.35
N GLU A 116 2.22 -20.46 5.22
CA GLU A 116 2.27 -21.62 6.12
C GLU A 116 1.07 -21.66 7.09
N GLN A 117 0.66 -20.49 7.58
CA GLN A 117 -0.42 -20.36 8.57
C GLN A 117 -1.80 -20.12 7.95
N HIS A 118 -1.90 -20.20 6.63
CA HIS A 118 -3.14 -20.02 5.88
C HIS A 118 -3.86 -18.71 6.23
N VAL A 119 -3.11 -17.59 6.25
CA VAL A 119 -3.64 -16.24 6.43
C VAL A 119 -3.60 -15.51 5.09
N PRO A 120 -4.73 -15.04 4.54
CA PRO A 120 -4.72 -14.29 3.30
C PRO A 120 -4.04 -12.94 3.50
N GLN A 121 -3.06 -12.63 2.63
CA GLN A 121 -2.32 -11.38 2.63
C GLN A 121 -2.64 -10.59 1.36
N LEU A 122 -3.15 -9.37 1.52
CA LEU A 122 -3.37 -8.42 0.42
C LEU A 122 -2.38 -7.26 0.55
N SER A 123 -1.40 -7.18 -0.34
CA SER A 123 -0.49 -6.04 -0.34
C SER A 123 -1.01 -4.90 -1.22
N GLN A 124 -1.04 -3.69 -0.66
CA GLN A 124 -1.38 -2.47 -1.37
C GLN A 124 -0.21 -1.90 -2.19
N SER A 125 1.01 -2.41 -1.99
CA SER A 125 2.22 -1.79 -2.55
C SER A 125 3.34 -2.73 -2.94
N ALA A 126 3.34 -4.02 -2.54
CA ALA A 126 4.38 -4.97 -2.93
C ALA A 126 4.30 -5.31 -4.42
N SER A 127 5.12 -4.63 -5.22
CA SER A 127 5.14 -4.75 -6.68
C SER A 127 6.24 -5.66 -7.25
N HIS A 128 6.99 -6.39 -6.39
CA HIS A 128 7.94 -7.40 -6.86
C HIS A 128 7.19 -8.55 -7.56
N PRO A 129 7.63 -8.99 -8.77
CA PRO A 129 6.91 -10.02 -9.53
C PRO A 129 6.75 -11.36 -8.80
N ASP A 130 7.68 -11.71 -7.90
CA ASP A 130 7.66 -13.00 -7.21
C ASP A 130 6.76 -13.04 -5.97
N PHE A 131 6.16 -11.91 -5.57
CA PHE A 131 5.30 -11.87 -4.38
C PHE A 131 4.11 -12.85 -4.47
N LEU A 132 3.42 -12.91 -5.61
CA LEU A 132 2.30 -13.83 -5.81
C LEU A 132 2.72 -15.30 -6.04
N LYS A 133 4.02 -15.55 -6.30
CA LYS A 133 4.56 -16.90 -6.48
C LYS A 133 4.77 -17.64 -5.16
N ILE A 134 4.67 -16.95 -4.02
CA ILE A 134 4.84 -17.53 -2.69
C ILE A 134 3.77 -18.61 -2.45
N SER A 135 2.50 -18.26 -2.60
CA SER A 135 1.39 -19.21 -2.51
C SER A 135 0.08 -18.59 -3.03
N ASP A 136 -1.02 -19.35 -2.99
CA ASP A 136 -2.36 -18.89 -3.33
C ASP A 136 -3.05 -18.06 -2.22
N TRP A 137 -2.34 -17.73 -1.16
CA TRP A 137 -2.78 -16.88 -0.06
C TRP A 137 -2.36 -15.42 -0.21
N GLN A 138 -1.50 -15.10 -1.19
CA GLN A 138 -1.03 -13.75 -1.50
C GLN A 138 -1.83 -13.10 -2.61
N PHE A 139 -2.20 -11.84 -2.40
CA PHE A 139 -2.88 -10.94 -3.33
C PHE A 139 -2.20 -9.58 -3.33
N ARG A 140 -2.30 -8.84 -4.43
CA ARG A 140 -1.81 -7.45 -4.51
C ARG A 140 -2.83 -6.54 -5.17
N ASN A 141 -2.91 -5.30 -4.71
CA ASN A 141 -3.75 -4.25 -5.31
C ASN A 141 -2.92 -3.21 -6.09
N ILE A 142 -1.74 -3.57 -6.55
CA ILE A 142 -0.82 -2.71 -7.32
C ILE A 142 -0.23 -3.51 -8.49
N THR A 143 0.03 -2.84 -9.61
CA THR A 143 0.74 -3.43 -10.75
C THR A 143 2.19 -3.77 -10.39
N THR A 144 2.79 -4.72 -11.13
CA THR A 144 4.15 -5.17 -10.85
C THR A 144 5.21 -4.29 -11.50
N MET A 145 6.46 -4.37 -11.01
CA MET A 145 7.60 -3.76 -11.66
C MET A 145 7.92 -4.38 -13.02
N ALA A 146 7.42 -5.60 -13.30
CA ALA A 146 7.47 -6.20 -14.64
C ALA A 146 6.53 -5.48 -15.64
N VAL A 147 5.63 -4.62 -15.17
CA VAL A 147 4.76 -3.77 -15.99
C VAL A 147 5.24 -2.31 -15.95
N GLU A 148 5.48 -1.77 -14.77
CA GLU A 148 5.83 -0.35 -14.59
C GLU A 148 7.19 -0.01 -15.19
N SER A 149 8.22 -0.81 -14.94
CA SER A 149 9.57 -0.51 -15.44
C SER A 149 9.67 -0.55 -16.97
N PRO A 150 9.09 -1.55 -17.68
CA PRO A 150 8.97 -1.51 -19.13
C PRO A 150 8.14 -0.34 -19.66
N PHE A 151 7.07 0.04 -18.95
CA PHE A 151 6.29 1.22 -19.32
C PHE A 151 7.15 2.50 -19.33
N ILE A 152 7.96 2.71 -18.28
CA ILE A 152 8.89 3.83 -18.20
C ILE A 152 9.88 3.80 -19.39
N ALA A 153 10.50 2.64 -19.66
CA ALA A 153 11.46 2.49 -20.76
C ALA A 153 10.83 2.81 -22.13
N LYS A 154 9.62 2.30 -22.40
CA LYS A 154 8.86 2.57 -23.62
C LYS A 154 8.53 4.05 -23.79
N TRP A 155 8.05 4.67 -22.71
CA TRP A 155 7.70 6.08 -22.72
C TRP A 155 8.93 6.96 -23.00
N MET A 156 10.08 6.65 -22.39
CA MET A 156 11.33 7.36 -22.62
C MET A 156 11.83 7.18 -24.06
N ALA A 157 11.76 5.96 -24.61
CA ALA A 157 12.13 5.67 -25.99
C ALA A 157 11.27 6.45 -27.01
N GLN A 158 9.96 6.57 -26.76
CA GLN A 158 9.03 7.37 -27.57
C GLN A 158 9.36 8.88 -27.55
N ASN A 159 10.03 9.35 -26.49
CA ASN A 159 10.54 10.72 -26.37
C ASN A 159 12.00 10.88 -26.86
N ASN A 160 12.50 9.93 -27.68
CA ASN A 160 13.84 9.95 -28.28
C ASN A 160 15.00 9.91 -27.27
N LEU A 161 14.77 9.47 -26.05
CA LEU A 161 15.82 9.20 -25.08
C LEU A 161 16.34 7.76 -25.29
N LYS A 162 17.64 7.57 -25.45
CA LYS A 162 18.22 6.26 -25.84
C LYS A 162 19.31 5.77 -24.93
N ARG A 163 19.90 6.65 -24.12
CA ARG A 163 21.01 6.35 -23.21
C ARG A 163 20.58 6.64 -21.78
N TYR A 164 20.61 5.64 -20.92
CA TYR A 164 20.07 5.74 -19.57
C TYR A 164 21.14 5.48 -18.51
N ALA A 165 21.19 6.31 -17.47
CA ALA A 165 21.80 5.95 -16.21
C ALA A 165 20.70 5.51 -15.24
N VAL A 166 20.80 4.32 -14.68
CA VAL A 166 19.78 3.73 -13.81
C VAL A 166 20.32 3.62 -12.39
N ILE A 167 19.59 4.16 -11.42
CA ILE A 167 19.99 4.19 -10.01
C ILE A 167 18.91 3.49 -9.19
N GLY A 168 19.26 2.38 -8.53
CA GLY A 168 18.37 1.55 -7.74
C GLY A 168 18.75 1.46 -6.28
N ILE A 169 17.74 1.43 -5.41
CA ILE A 169 17.94 1.06 -4.01
C ILE A 169 18.27 -0.43 -3.91
N GLN A 170 19.22 -0.79 -3.03
CA GLN A 170 19.70 -2.16 -2.84
C GLN A 170 18.72 -2.97 -1.97
N ASN A 171 17.59 -3.35 -2.55
CA ASN A 171 16.60 -4.28 -2.00
C ASN A 171 15.93 -5.03 -3.17
N ASP A 172 15.08 -6.04 -2.88
CA ASP A 172 14.46 -6.86 -3.92
C ASP A 172 13.66 -6.03 -4.91
N TRP A 173 12.89 -5.03 -4.43
CA TRP A 173 12.11 -4.14 -5.29
C TRP A 173 12.98 -3.33 -6.24
N GLY A 174 14.03 -2.68 -5.72
CA GLY A 174 14.92 -1.83 -6.53
C GLY A 174 15.70 -2.65 -7.56
N GLN A 175 16.22 -3.82 -7.16
CA GLN A 175 16.92 -4.74 -8.08
C GLN A 175 15.99 -5.23 -9.19
N SER A 176 14.77 -5.65 -8.85
CA SER A 176 13.76 -6.07 -9.82
C SER A 176 13.39 -4.94 -10.78
N SER A 177 13.25 -3.72 -10.26
CA SER A 177 12.91 -2.54 -11.06
C SER A 177 14.00 -2.23 -12.09
N VAL A 178 15.26 -2.17 -11.64
CA VAL A 178 16.42 -1.95 -12.50
C VAL A 178 16.53 -3.03 -13.57
N LYS A 179 16.37 -4.29 -13.18
CA LYS A 179 16.41 -5.44 -14.10
C LYS A 179 15.36 -5.31 -15.20
N ASN A 180 14.08 -5.18 -14.83
CA ASN A 180 12.96 -5.11 -15.79
C ASN A 180 13.08 -3.90 -16.71
N PHE A 181 13.56 -2.75 -16.20
CA PHE A 181 13.81 -1.56 -17.01
C PHE A 181 14.93 -1.82 -18.04
N SER A 182 16.05 -2.40 -17.60
CA SER A 182 17.22 -2.63 -18.44
C SER A 182 16.95 -3.66 -19.55
N GLU A 183 16.20 -4.71 -19.24
CA GLU A 183 15.78 -5.72 -20.22
C GLU A 183 14.88 -5.11 -21.30
N GLU A 184 13.91 -4.27 -20.92
CA GLU A 184 13.06 -3.58 -21.89
C GLU A 184 13.85 -2.55 -22.71
N ALA A 185 14.73 -1.77 -22.08
CA ALA A 185 15.58 -0.81 -22.78
C ALA A 185 16.41 -1.51 -23.88
N ALA A 186 17.00 -2.67 -23.56
CA ALA A 186 17.74 -3.48 -24.54
C ALA A 186 16.84 -4.01 -25.68
N THR A 187 15.62 -4.46 -25.35
CA THR A 187 14.63 -4.91 -26.35
C THR A 187 14.26 -3.78 -27.33
N LEU A 188 14.22 -2.53 -26.85
CA LEU A 188 13.95 -1.34 -27.65
C LEU A 188 15.18 -0.82 -28.41
N GLY A 189 16.34 -1.48 -28.28
CA GLY A 189 17.60 -1.05 -28.89
C GLY A 189 18.22 0.18 -28.22
N ASN A 190 17.86 0.45 -26.98
CA ASN A 190 18.41 1.54 -26.18
C ASN A 190 19.51 1.01 -25.23
N GLU A 191 20.38 1.91 -24.74
CA GLU A 191 21.55 1.55 -23.95
C GLU A 191 21.41 2.00 -22.50
N VAL A 192 21.61 1.10 -21.54
CA VAL A 192 21.87 1.47 -20.14
C VAL A 192 23.39 1.66 -20.02
N VAL A 193 23.80 2.92 -19.98
CA VAL A 193 25.23 3.33 -19.98
C VAL A 193 25.86 3.33 -18.60
N ASP A 194 25.03 3.32 -17.55
CA ASP A 194 25.50 3.28 -16.16
C ASP A 194 24.41 2.66 -15.27
N THR A 195 24.82 1.81 -14.34
CA THR A 195 23.92 1.22 -13.35
C THR A 195 24.57 1.32 -11.96
N GLU A 196 23.92 2.03 -11.06
CA GLU A 196 24.40 2.23 -9.70
C GLU A 196 23.37 1.74 -8.69
N PHE A 197 23.86 1.10 -7.62
CA PHE A 197 23.04 0.74 -6.47
C PHE A 197 23.52 1.43 -5.21
N PHE A 198 22.60 1.73 -4.31
CA PHE A 198 22.90 2.33 -3.01
C PHE A 198 22.11 1.62 -1.90
N ASN A 199 22.65 1.61 -0.69
CA ASN A 199 21.98 1.02 0.45
C ASN A 199 20.80 1.89 0.95
N PRO A 200 19.71 1.28 1.44
CA PRO A 200 18.62 2.02 2.08
C PRO A 200 19.14 3.02 3.11
N GLY A 201 18.51 4.20 3.16
CA GLY A 201 18.91 5.28 4.06
C GLY A 201 20.10 6.12 3.59
N ASN A 202 20.66 5.86 2.40
CA ASN A 202 21.74 6.69 1.85
C ASN A 202 21.25 8.12 1.58
N ARG A 203 22.08 9.11 1.95
CA ARG A 203 21.78 10.54 1.75
C ARG A 203 22.88 11.26 0.95
N ASP A 204 23.95 10.58 0.57
CA ASP A 204 25.04 11.15 -0.23
C ASP A 204 25.17 10.45 -1.58
N PHE A 205 24.78 11.18 -2.63
CA PHE A 205 24.76 10.69 -4.01
C PHE A 205 25.85 11.35 -4.89
N ARG A 206 26.74 12.16 -4.32
CA ARG A 206 27.73 12.92 -5.11
C ARG A 206 28.68 12.01 -5.91
N SER A 207 29.08 10.90 -5.33
CA SER A 207 29.92 9.90 -6.05
C SER A 207 29.17 9.30 -7.23
N ILE A 208 27.93 8.89 -7.04
CA ILE A 208 27.04 8.36 -8.09
C ILE A 208 26.81 9.41 -9.18
N LEU A 209 26.46 10.64 -8.79
CA LEU A 209 26.25 11.74 -9.74
C LEU A 209 27.50 12.05 -10.57
N THR A 210 28.71 11.91 -9.99
CA THR A 210 29.97 12.08 -10.73
C THR A 210 30.16 11.02 -11.80
N LYS A 211 29.81 9.75 -11.52
CA LYS A 211 29.86 8.66 -12.50
C LYS A 211 28.83 8.86 -13.60
N VAL A 212 27.59 9.14 -13.22
CA VAL A 212 26.48 9.43 -14.13
C VAL A 212 26.85 10.57 -15.09
N ALA A 213 27.42 11.67 -14.58
CA ALA A 213 27.81 12.78 -15.43
C ALA A 213 28.90 12.40 -16.47
N ARG A 214 29.79 11.47 -16.13
CA ARG A 214 30.83 10.96 -17.05
C ARG A 214 30.26 10.04 -18.12
N SER A 215 29.22 9.25 -17.82
CA SER A 215 28.59 8.32 -18.78
C SER A 215 27.71 9.05 -19.82
N LYS A 216 27.43 10.35 -19.62
CA LYS A 216 26.65 11.21 -20.52
C LYS A 216 25.33 10.57 -20.97
N PRO A 217 24.43 10.23 -20.06
CA PRO A 217 23.14 9.68 -20.40
C PRO A 217 22.19 10.77 -20.93
N ASP A 218 21.21 10.38 -21.73
CA ASP A 218 20.11 11.26 -22.11
C ASP A 218 19.15 11.49 -20.94
N ALA A 219 19.03 10.47 -20.08
CA ALA A 219 18.17 10.53 -18.89
C ALA A 219 18.71 9.69 -17.74
N ILE A 220 18.35 10.10 -16.52
CA ILE A 220 18.58 9.36 -15.28
C ILE A 220 17.26 8.73 -14.85
N VAL A 221 17.29 7.45 -14.45
CA VAL A 221 16.12 6.73 -13.95
C VAL A 221 16.34 6.35 -12.49
N LEU A 222 15.40 6.72 -11.63
CA LEU A 222 15.48 6.52 -10.19
C LEU A 222 14.46 5.46 -9.72
N PHE A 223 14.97 4.35 -9.21
CA PHE A 223 14.18 3.37 -8.46
C PHE A 223 14.56 3.44 -6.98
N MET A 224 13.98 4.41 -6.28
CA MET A 224 14.24 4.74 -4.87
C MET A 224 12.99 5.33 -4.22
N PHE A 225 13.07 5.63 -2.92
CA PHE A 225 11.98 6.25 -2.19
C PHE A 225 12.17 7.78 -2.06
N TYR A 226 11.17 8.45 -1.53
CA TYR A 226 11.07 9.91 -1.58
C TYR A 226 12.23 10.63 -0.85
N GLU A 227 12.75 10.10 0.24
CA GLU A 227 13.82 10.76 1.00
C GLU A 227 15.16 10.70 0.30
N GLU A 228 15.51 9.52 -0.24
CA GLU A 228 16.71 9.36 -1.06
C GLU A 228 16.61 10.21 -2.33
N ALA A 229 15.44 10.21 -2.96
CA ALA A 229 15.20 11.01 -4.16
C ALA A 229 15.33 12.52 -3.89
N ALA A 230 14.83 13.01 -2.75
CA ALA A 230 14.99 14.41 -2.37
C ALA A 230 16.47 14.77 -2.23
N SER A 231 17.26 13.94 -1.55
CA SER A 231 18.70 14.14 -1.38
C SER A 231 19.44 14.09 -2.71
N PHE A 232 19.08 13.12 -3.58
CA PHE A 232 19.63 13.00 -4.93
C PHE A 232 19.35 14.24 -5.78
N LEU A 233 18.12 14.70 -5.84
CA LEU A 233 17.69 15.85 -6.64
C LEU A 233 18.35 17.15 -6.19
N GLN A 234 18.47 17.38 -4.88
CA GLN A 234 19.16 18.52 -4.34
C GLN A 234 20.66 18.52 -4.73
N GLN A 235 21.34 17.37 -4.57
CA GLN A 235 22.76 17.23 -4.93
C GLN A 235 22.98 17.32 -6.44
N ARG A 236 22.08 16.74 -7.25
CA ARG A 236 22.07 16.90 -8.70
C ARG A 236 22.07 18.39 -9.10
N THR A 237 21.21 19.18 -8.46
CA THR A 237 21.14 20.63 -8.69
C THR A 237 22.41 21.34 -8.23
N GLN A 238 22.94 21.03 -7.05
CA GLN A 238 24.20 21.60 -6.53
C GLN A 238 25.39 21.29 -7.43
N MET A 239 25.44 20.10 -8.04
CA MET A 239 26.51 19.67 -8.94
C MET A 239 26.26 20.10 -10.40
N ASN A 240 25.18 20.86 -10.67
CA ASN A 240 24.81 21.34 -12.00
C ASN A 240 24.67 20.23 -13.04
N VAL A 241 24.15 19.07 -12.66
CA VAL A 241 23.83 17.96 -13.57
C VAL A 241 22.46 18.24 -14.20
N GLN A 242 22.43 18.56 -15.50
CA GLN A 242 21.20 19.01 -16.18
C GLN A 242 20.38 17.87 -16.81
N THR A 243 20.88 16.64 -16.80
CA THR A 243 20.21 15.47 -17.36
C THR A 243 18.79 15.31 -16.78
N VAL A 244 17.80 15.07 -17.62
CA VAL A 244 16.40 14.85 -17.20
C VAL A 244 16.28 13.64 -16.30
N VAL A 245 15.32 13.69 -15.37
CA VAL A 245 15.15 12.63 -14.35
C VAL A 245 13.76 12.02 -14.43
N TYR A 246 13.73 10.71 -14.48
CA TYR A 246 12.54 9.88 -14.37
C TYR A 246 12.62 9.04 -13.11
N GLY A 247 11.47 8.64 -12.59
CA GLY A 247 11.44 7.76 -11.43
C GLY A 247 10.30 6.75 -11.47
N GLY A 248 10.37 5.78 -10.58
CA GLY A 248 9.25 4.88 -10.34
C GLY A 248 8.11 5.57 -9.57
N SER A 249 6.93 4.94 -9.57
CA SER A 249 5.73 5.45 -8.90
C SER A 249 5.89 5.82 -7.42
N PRO A 250 6.81 5.23 -6.62
CA PRO A 250 7.05 5.67 -5.24
C PRO A 250 7.47 7.14 -5.08
N LEU A 251 7.93 7.78 -6.15
CA LEU A 251 8.29 9.20 -6.11
C LEU A 251 7.07 10.13 -6.24
N TYR A 252 5.88 9.61 -6.56
CA TYR A 252 4.63 10.39 -6.52
C TYR A 252 4.16 10.58 -5.07
N GLU A 253 4.94 11.33 -4.32
CA GLU A 253 4.75 11.58 -2.89
C GLU A 253 4.88 13.09 -2.60
N PRO A 254 3.84 13.75 -2.06
CA PRO A 254 3.89 15.18 -1.75
C PRO A 254 5.06 15.57 -0.84
N LYS A 255 5.50 14.66 0.04
CA LYS A 255 6.64 14.89 0.93
C LYS A 255 7.94 15.07 0.16
N LEU A 256 8.10 14.39 -0.98
CA LEU A 256 9.25 14.61 -1.88
C LEU A 256 9.35 16.08 -2.30
N LEU A 257 8.23 16.67 -2.72
CA LEU A 257 8.20 18.08 -3.15
C LEU A 257 8.54 19.04 -2.01
N GLN A 258 8.10 18.75 -0.79
CA GLN A 258 8.44 19.53 0.39
C GLN A 258 9.93 19.49 0.70
N LEU A 259 10.55 18.30 0.59
CA LEU A 259 11.97 18.12 0.89
C LEU A 259 12.88 18.61 -0.23
N ALA A 260 12.59 18.27 -1.47
CA ALA A 260 13.45 18.62 -2.60
C ALA A 260 13.25 20.08 -3.06
N GLY A 261 12.08 20.68 -2.79
CA GLY A 261 11.74 22.01 -3.26
C GLY A 261 11.90 22.17 -4.77
N PRO A 262 12.48 23.27 -5.26
CA PRO A 262 12.68 23.51 -6.70
C PRO A 262 13.53 22.45 -7.41
N ALA A 263 14.35 21.67 -6.68
CA ALA A 263 15.15 20.60 -7.28
C ALA A 263 14.30 19.44 -7.86
N ALA A 264 13.02 19.31 -7.44
CA ALA A 264 12.10 18.34 -7.98
C ALA A 264 11.48 18.78 -9.33
N ASN A 265 11.67 20.01 -9.76
CA ASN A 265 11.11 20.50 -11.02
C ASN A 265 11.62 19.66 -12.21
N GLY A 266 10.68 19.19 -13.03
CA GLY A 266 10.97 18.36 -14.20
C GLY A 266 11.17 16.87 -13.88
N LEU A 267 11.01 16.42 -12.64
CA LEU A 267 10.91 15.00 -12.32
C LEU A 267 9.61 14.42 -12.90
N MET A 268 9.72 13.29 -13.59
CA MET A 268 8.59 12.58 -14.19
C MET A 268 8.49 11.17 -13.64
N MET A 269 7.27 10.69 -13.38
CA MET A 269 7.00 9.34 -12.88
C MET A 269 5.61 8.88 -13.33
N PRO A 270 5.36 7.54 -13.44
CA PRO A 270 4.02 7.02 -13.64
C PRO A 270 3.19 7.12 -12.35
N SER A 271 1.87 7.14 -12.50
CA SER A 271 0.93 7.01 -11.38
C SER A 271 -0.34 6.32 -11.85
N THR A 272 -0.89 5.45 -11.01
CA THR A 272 -2.21 4.81 -11.22
C THR A 272 -3.35 5.59 -10.58
N PHE A 273 -3.05 6.75 -9.97
CA PHE A 273 -4.03 7.60 -9.32
C PHE A 273 -3.71 9.07 -9.57
N VAL A 274 -4.76 9.85 -9.88
CA VAL A 274 -4.67 11.30 -10.05
C VAL A 274 -5.76 11.96 -9.21
N ALA A 275 -5.36 12.73 -8.20
CA ALA A 275 -6.30 13.39 -7.27
C ALA A 275 -7.26 14.37 -7.98
N GLN A 276 -6.89 14.89 -9.15
CA GLN A 276 -7.69 15.81 -9.97
C GLN A 276 -8.63 15.08 -10.95
N SER A 277 -8.84 13.77 -10.79
CA SER A 277 -9.73 12.98 -11.65
C SER A 277 -11.15 13.56 -11.67
N ALA A 278 -11.81 13.47 -12.84
CA ALA A 278 -13.22 13.83 -13.01
C ALA A 278 -14.18 12.75 -12.45
N ASP A 279 -13.69 11.59 -12.10
CA ASP A 279 -14.50 10.51 -11.51
C ASP A 279 -15.11 10.92 -10.17
N ALA A 280 -16.40 10.62 -9.96
CA ALA A 280 -17.14 11.05 -8.77
C ALA A 280 -16.65 10.34 -7.50
N SER A 281 -16.28 9.06 -7.59
CA SER A 281 -15.78 8.28 -6.45
C SER A 281 -14.40 8.78 -6.01
N VAL A 282 -13.51 9.08 -6.97
CA VAL A 282 -12.20 9.67 -6.72
C VAL A 282 -12.35 11.04 -6.05
N ARG A 283 -13.24 11.91 -6.56
CA ARG A 283 -13.47 13.22 -5.93
C ARG A 283 -13.98 13.10 -4.50
N ALA A 284 -14.94 12.20 -4.26
CA ALA A 284 -15.48 11.98 -2.91
C ALA A 284 -14.39 11.49 -1.94
N TYR A 285 -13.53 10.56 -2.38
CA TYR A 285 -12.40 10.08 -1.60
C TYR A 285 -11.41 11.22 -1.31
N VAL A 286 -10.99 11.96 -2.33
CA VAL A 286 -10.02 13.07 -2.20
C VAL A 286 -10.53 14.15 -1.26
N GLU A 287 -11.80 14.54 -1.40
CA GLU A 287 -12.41 15.57 -0.53
C GLU A 287 -12.50 15.07 0.91
N GLY A 288 -12.97 13.84 1.15
CA GLY A 288 -13.04 13.25 2.48
C GLY A 288 -11.66 13.11 3.13
N TYR A 289 -10.66 12.71 2.36
CA TYR A 289 -9.29 12.62 2.84
C TYR A 289 -8.72 13.99 3.20
N ARG A 290 -8.91 14.99 2.33
CA ARG A 290 -8.46 16.37 2.55
C ARG A 290 -9.10 16.99 3.77
N GLN A 291 -10.41 16.84 3.96
CA GLN A 291 -11.14 17.35 5.14
C GLN A 291 -10.61 16.74 6.44
N ARG A 292 -10.26 15.45 6.42
CA ARG A 292 -9.83 14.74 7.62
C ARG A 292 -8.36 14.95 7.96
N TYR A 293 -7.48 14.99 6.94
CA TYR A 293 -6.03 15.00 7.14
C TYR A 293 -5.33 16.28 6.67
N GLY A 294 -6.03 17.22 6.09
CA GLY A 294 -5.49 18.53 5.69
C GLY A 294 -4.55 18.51 4.48
N SER A 295 -4.49 17.38 3.76
CA SER A 295 -3.62 17.19 2.58
C SER A 295 -4.31 16.37 1.51
N GLU A 296 -3.83 16.46 0.27
CA GLU A 296 -4.28 15.55 -0.79
C GLU A 296 -3.74 14.13 -0.57
N PRO A 297 -4.54 13.09 -0.88
CA PRO A 297 -4.05 11.72 -0.85
C PRO A 297 -3.06 11.49 -2.01
N SER A 298 -2.00 10.72 -1.73
CA SER A 298 -1.11 10.20 -2.77
C SER A 298 -1.70 8.95 -3.43
N MET A 299 -1.02 8.45 -4.47
CA MET A 299 -1.33 7.16 -5.07
C MET A 299 -1.34 6.03 -4.02
N PHE A 300 -0.39 6.02 -3.11
CA PHE A 300 -0.30 5.00 -2.07
C PHE A 300 -1.43 5.08 -1.05
N ALA A 301 -1.87 6.29 -0.69
CA ALA A 301 -3.06 6.47 0.14
C ALA A 301 -4.30 5.87 -0.54
N ALA A 302 -4.48 6.13 -1.84
CA ALA A 302 -5.58 5.58 -2.63
C ALA A 302 -5.51 4.05 -2.76
N GLN A 303 -4.32 3.48 -2.98
CA GLN A 303 -4.10 2.03 -3.01
C GLN A 303 -4.48 1.37 -1.68
N ALA A 304 -4.11 1.98 -0.55
CA ALA A 304 -4.45 1.47 0.78
C ALA A 304 -5.96 1.55 1.06
N TYR A 305 -6.62 2.62 0.59
CA TYR A 305 -8.08 2.75 0.69
C TYR A 305 -8.77 1.61 -0.04
N ASP A 306 -8.40 1.35 -1.31
CA ASP A 306 -8.98 0.27 -2.09
C ASP A 306 -8.67 -1.10 -1.49
N ALA A 307 -7.41 -1.37 -1.11
CA ALA A 307 -7.03 -2.65 -0.49
C ALA A 307 -7.81 -2.92 0.80
N THR A 308 -8.03 -1.88 1.62
CA THR A 308 -8.81 -2.01 2.84
C THR A 308 -10.27 -2.33 2.53
N ASN A 309 -10.88 -1.62 1.59
CA ASN A 309 -12.27 -1.89 1.19
C ASN A 309 -12.44 -3.28 0.57
N ILE A 310 -11.50 -3.71 -0.30
CA ILE A 310 -11.51 -5.05 -0.89
C ILE A 310 -11.44 -6.13 0.20
N MET A 311 -10.56 -5.98 1.19
CA MET A 311 -10.44 -6.93 2.31
C MET A 311 -11.71 -6.95 3.16
N LEU A 312 -12.29 -5.79 3.47
CA LEU A 312 -13.53 -5.70 4.25
C LEU A 312 -14.72 -6.32 3.51
N ASP A 313 -14.86 -6.06 2.21
CA ASP A 313 -15.92 -6.64 1.41
C ASP A 313 -15.71 -8.15 1.18
N ALA A 314 -14.47 -8.63 1.13
CA ALA A 314 -14.16 -10.07 1.11
C ALA A 314 -14.60 -10.76 2.42
N ILE A 315 -14.47 -10.10 3.58
CA ILE A 315 -14.99 -10.61 4.85
C ILE A 315 -16.52 -10.71 4.83
N VAL A 316 -17.21 -9.72 4.25
CA VAL A 316 -18.68 -9.77 4.07
C VAL A 316 -19.07 -10.93 3.16
N ALA A 317 -18.38 -11.08 2.03
CA ALA A 317 -18.65 -12.15 1.06
C ALA A 317 -18.36 -13.55 1.61
N ALA A 318 -17.47 -13.67 2.62
CA ALA A 318 -17.21 -14.91 3.33
C ALA A 318 -18.40 -15.42 4.17
N GLY A 319 -19.45 -14.59 4.35
CA GLY A 319 -20.71 -14.95 4.99
C GLY A 319 -20.71 -14.82 6.53
N PRO A 320 -21.75 -15.33 7.20
CA PRO A 320 -22.00 -15.09 8.63
C PRO A 320 -20.95 -15.73 9.57
N GLU A 321 -20.26 -16.76 9.11
CA GLU A 321 -19.16 -17.42 9.82
C GLU A 321 -17.91 -17.36 8.96
N PRO A 322 -17.26 -16.17 8.86
CA PRO A 322 -16.10 -16.00 8.02
C PRO A 322 -14.89 -16.75 8.60
N THR A 323 -14.13 -17.38 7.72
CA THR A 323 -12.85 -18.03 8.04
C THR A 323 -11.79 -17.50 7.10
N ARG A 324 -10.51 -17.64 7.46
CA ARG A 324 -9.39 -17.25 6.60
C ARG A 324 -9.49 -17.82 5.19
N ALA A 325 -9.90 -19.11 5.07
CA ALA A 325 -10.08 -19.75 3.78
C ALA A 325 -11.21 -19.12 2.96
N LYS A 326 -12.36 -18.85 3.57
CA LYS A 326 -13.47 -18.18 2.89
C LYS A 326 -13.10 -16.75 2.46
N VAL A 327 -12.35 -16.02 3.29
CA VAL A 327 -11.85 -14.67 2.95
C VAL A 327 -10.86 -14.76 1.78
N ARG A 328 -9.93 -15.74 1.78
CA ARG A 328 -9.04 -15.99 0.67
C ARG A 328 -9.81 -16.25 -0.63
N ASP A 329 -10.84 -17.10 -0.58
CA ASP A 329 -11.65 -17.44 -1.75
C ASP A 329 -12.44 -16.22 -2.25
N ALA A 330 -12.95 -15.38 -1.34
CA ALA A 330 -13.63 -14.15 -1.68
C ALA A 330 -12.67 -13.12 -2.32
N LEU A 331 -11.45 -13.00 -1.82
CA LEU A 331 -10.41 -12.18 -2.46
C LEU A 331 -10.11 -12.68 -3.87
N ALA A 332 -9.93 -14.00 -4.05
CA ALA A 332 -9.65 -14.58 -5.37
C ALA A 332 -10.80 -14.36 -6.38
N ALA A 333 -12.04 -14.18 -5.91
CA ALA A 333 -13.22 -13.90 -6.72
C ALA A 333 -13.43 -12.41 -7.02
N THR A 334 -12.53 -11.52 -6.58
CA THR A 334 -12.64 -10.06 -6.83
C THR A 334 -12.59 -9.77 -8.33
N HIS A 335 -13.68 -9.18 -8.86
CA HIS A 335 -13.82 -8.84 -10.27
C HIS A 335 -14.50 -7.47 -10.41
N ASP A 336 -13.93 -6.61 -11.26
CA ASP A 336 -14.41 -5.25 -11.53
C ASP A 336 -14.75 -4.43 -10.26
N TYR A 337 -13.98 -4.64 -9.20
CA TYR A 337 -14.19 -3.92 -7.94
C TYR A 337 -14.00 -2.41 -8.15
N PRO A 338 -14.99 -1.57 -7.83
CA PRO A 338 -14.98 -0.15 -8.15
C PRO A 338 -14.07 0.64 -7.19
N GLY A 339 -12.76 0.53 -7.39
CA GLY A 339 -11.77 1.25 -6.59
C GLY A 339 -11.51 2.67 -7.08
N VAL A 340 -10.99 3.52 -6.19
CA VAL A 340 -10.55 4.89 -6.54
C VAL A 340 -9.25 4.89 -7.36
N THR A 341 -8.54 3.76 -7.40
CA THR A 341 -7.37 3.54 -8.25
C THR A 341 -7.71 2.77 -9.54
N GLY A 342 -8.98 2.73 -9.93
CA GLY A 342 -9.52 1.99 -11.06
C GLY A 342 -10.23 0.69 -10.66
N ALA A 343 -11.05 0.17 -11.56
CA ALA A 343 -11.72 -1.10 -11.35
C ALA A 343 -10.70 -2.23 -11.23
N THR A 344 -10.76 -2.95 -10.10
CA THR A 344 -9.76 -3.96 -9.73
C THR A 344 -10.31 -5.37 -9.97
N THR A 345 -9.56 -6.15 -10.75
CA THR A 345 -9.82 -7.60 -10.95
C THR A 345 -8.57 -8.39 -10.61
N PHE A 346 -8.72 -9.48 -9.86
CA PHE A 346 -7.67 -10.47 -9.68
C PHE A 346 -7.85 -11.60 -10.68
N ASP A 347 -6.82 -11.88 -11.46
CA ASP A 347 -6.83 -13.01 -12.40
C ASP A 347 -7.07 -14.34 -11.64
N PRO A 348 -8.04 -15.16 -12.04
CA PRO A 348 -8.42 -16.35 -11.27
C PRO A 348 -7.33 -17.44 -11.21
N VAL A 349 -6.32 -17.38 -12.09
CA VAL A 349 -5.24 -18.37 -12.15
C VAL A 349 -3.96 -17.81 -11.52
N THR A 350 -3.55 -16.62 -11.96
CA THR A 350 -2.26 -16.01 -11.55
C THR A 350 -2.42 -15.09 -10.34
N ARG A 351 -3.63 -14.63 -10.05
CA ARG A 351 -3.98 -13.59 -9.07
C ARG A 351 -3.34 -12.23 -9.35
N GLU A 352 -2.73 -12.08 -10.54
CA GLU A 352 -2.24 -10.78 -10.96
C GLU A 352 -3.40 -9.77 -11.08
N VAL A 353 -3.12 -8.54 -10.69
CA VAL A 353 -4.12 -7.48 -10.71
C VAL A 353 -4.19 -6.82 -12.09
N THR A 354 -5.41 -6.65 -12.57
CA THR A 354 -5.70 -5.69 -13.63
C THR A 354 -6.49 -4.52 -13.06
N LYS A 355 -6.17 -3.32 -13.51
CA LYS A 355 -6.87 -2.07 -13.19
C LYS A 355 -7.32 -1.38 -14.47
N GLN A 356 -8.58 -0.95 -14.51
CA GLN A 356 -9.20 -0.30 -15.66
C GLN A 356 -9.68 1.11 -15.29
#